data_4deea73f0fafbb5e941f0455e9da7d4e
#
_entry.id   4deea73f0fafbb5e941f0455e9da7d4e
#
_cell.length_a   1.000
_cell.length_b   1.000
_cell.length_c   1.000
_cell.angle_alpha   90.00
_cell.angle_beta   90.00
_cell.angle_gamma   90.00
#
_symmetry.space_group_name_H-M   'P 1'
#
loop_
_entity.id
_entity.type
_entity.pdbx_description
1 polymer ?
#
loop_
_entity_poly.entity_id
_entity_poly.type
_entity_poly.pdbx_seq_one_letter_code
_entity_poly.pdbx_strand_id
1 'polypeptide(L)'
;MKKIVMWAAALVLAVSCGGGGAVSGPVDLSPWMGADSLYSFTVKDVSFTLAPVKAGTFAMGETLDMGRFRTPALHQVILDGFAIGTTEVTQALWKAVMGSNPSPKDVPTAPVTMVSYGDAQKFLQKLSKATGIPFRLPTEAEWEYAARQREGMAGSAWEWCADRWADDLGALLTVNPQGPEDGTEYALRGGSALEKNNKPITRKPMAPTTKAGDVGLRLAVSTGESFPQVLYEVLVENKVPRERYKITELKPETFTVNGVKFDMLPVEGGTFLMGGTEQKGQVIREDELPQHEVTLDHFKIGKVEVTQALWEAVMGEVPYGNQGPEYPVGNVSWYDAQAFIRQLNALTGRKFRLPTEAEWEYAARGGKKTRGYNYAGSPYPQIVAQFGFEDMRTRPVARFSPNELGTYDMSGNAWEWCQDRVGPYSSVEQRDPTGPASVREKDELDPRIMRGGSVATTQDKCRVSNRGEFDPSRFRTTIGFRLAL
;
A
#
# COMPACT_ATOMS: atom_id res chain seq x y z
N MET A 1 -50.62 1.98 -0.91
CA MET A 1 -49.25 1.77 -0.38
C MET A 1 -48.27 2.08 -1.50
N LYS A 2 -47.70 3.29 -1.51
CA LYS A 2 -46.79 3.78 -2.54
C LYS A 2 -45.36 3.43 -2.13
N LYS A 3 -44.66 2.65 -2.97
CA LYS A 3 -43.22 2.42 -2.82
C LYS A 3 -42.47 3.69 -3.20
N ILE A 4 -41.75 4.26 -2.25
CA ILE A 4 -40.77 5.34 -2.49
C ILE A 4 -39.46 4.67 -2.91
N VAL A 5 -39.08 4.87 -4.16
CA VAL A 5 -37.75 4.54 -4.67
C VAL A 5 -36.89 5.78 -4.45
N MET A 6 -35.95 5.70 -3.51
CA MET A 6 -34.92 6.74 -3.38
C MET A 6 -33.82 6.51 -4.41
N TRP A 7 -33.73 7.45 -5.33
CA TRP A 7 -32.57 7.60 -6.21
C TRP A 7 -31.49 8.39 -5.46
N ALA A 8 -30.36 7.74 -5.20
CA ALA A 8 -29.14 8.46 -4.78
C ALA A 8 -28.51 9.07 -6.02
N ALA A 9 -28.62 10.38 -6.15
CA ALA A 9 -27.95 11.14 -7.19
C ALA A 9 -26.46 11.27 -6.82
N ALA A 10 -25.60 10.57 -7.54
CA ALA A 10 -24.16 10.82 -7.52
C ALA A 10 -23.90 12.16 -8.21
N LEU A 11 -23.46 13.15 -7.45
CA LEU A 11 -23.06 14.46 -7.95
C LEU A 11 -21.66 14.33 -8.56
N VAL A 12 -21.59 14.17 -9.88
CA VAL A 12 -20.34 14.27 -10.64
C VAL A 12 -20.00 15.74 -10.78
N LEU A 13 -19.04 16.22 -10.02
CA LEU A 13 -18.40 17.52 -10.26
C LEU A 13 -17.46 17.39 -11.45
N ALA A 14 -17.95 17.75 -12.63
CA ALA A 14 -17.12 17.95 -13.81
C ALA A 14 -16.35 19.26 -13.63
N VAL A 15 -15.06 19.16 -13.31
CA VAL A 15 -14.14 20.28 -13.48
C VAL A 15 -13.67 20.26 -14.93
N SER A 16 -14.18 21.18 -15.74
CA SER A 16 -13.68 21.41 -17.08
C SER A 16 -12.41 22.27 -16.99
N CYS A 17 -11.25 21.69 -17.27
CA CYS A 17 -10.04 22.42 -17.65
C CYS A 17 -9.60 21.99 -19.02
N GLY A 18 -9.33 22.98 -19.88
CA GLY A 18 -9.10 22.79 -21.29
C GLY A 18 -7.76 22.17 -21.65
N GLY A 19 -7.74 21.43 -22.76
CA GLY A 19 -6.56 21.19 -23.58
C GLY A 19 -5.71 19.99 -23.21
N GLY A 20 -6.26 18.80 -23.20
CA GLY A 20 -5.57 17.50 -23.22
C GLY A 20 -6.63 16.43 -23.35
N GLY A 21 -6.41 15.40 -24.17
CA GLY A 21 -7.43 14.43 -24.58
C GLY A 21 -8.35 14.02 -23.44
N ALA A 22 -9.65 14.24 -23.63
CA ALA A 22 -10.67 13.96 -22.64
C ALA A 22 -10.53 12.54 -22.14
N VAL A 23 -10.28 12.37 -20.84
CA VAL A 23 -10.45 11.09 -20.16
C VAL A 23 -11.94 10.78 -20.22
N SER A 24 -12.32 9.87 -21.09
CA SER A 24 -13.70 9.42 -21.20
C SER A 24 -14.09 8.75 -19.89
N GLY A 25 -15.30 9.04 -19.41
CA GLY A 25 -15.81 8.46 -18.15
C GLY A 25 -15.77 6.93 -18.13
N PRO A 26 -15.96 6.35 -16.95
CA PRO A 26 -15.92 4.91 -16.78
C PRO A 26 -16.97 4.18 -17.62
N VAL A 27 -16.63 2.98 -18.08
CA VAL A 27 -17.48 2.14 -18.93
C VAL A 27 -17.69 0.77 -18.29
N ASP A 28 -18.92 0.29 -18.34
CA ASP A 28 -19.21 -1.12 -18.01
C ASP A 28 -18.70 -2.02 -19.14
N LEU A 29 -17.65 -2.79 -18.85
CA LEU A 29 -17.06 -3.76 -19.77
C LEU A 29 -17.62 -5.19 -19.62
N SER A 30 -18.57 -5.42 -18.71
CA SER A 30 -19.14 -6.74 -18.46
C SER A 30 -19.67 -7.46 -19.73
N PRO A 31 -20.22 -6.78 -20.75
CA PRO A 31 -20.64 -7.43 -21.99
C PRO A 31 -19.50 -8.08 -22.79
N TRP A 32 -18.25 -7.70 -22.56
CA TRP A 32 -17.06 -8.22 -23.26
C TRP A 32 -16.25 -9.21 -22.43
N MET A 33 -16.71 -9.55 -21.22
CA MET A 33 -16.01 -10.49 -20.32
C MET A 33 -16.11 -11.92 -20.86
N GLY A 34 -14.95 -12.52 -21.17
CA GLY A 34 -14.81 -13.91 -21.56
C GLY A 34 -14.80 -14.87 -20.36
N ALA A 35 -14.88 -16.17 -20.65
CA ALA A 35 -14.80 -17.23 -19.63
C ALA A 35 -13.44 -17.29 -18.93
N ASP A 36 -12.39 -16.73 -19.54
CA ASP A 36 -11.02 -16.58 -19.01
C ASP A 36 -10.84 -15.35 -18.12
N SER A 37 -11.94 -14.66 -17.80
CA SER A 37 -11.94 -13.41 -17.03
C SER A 37 -11.18 -12.25 -17.70
N LEU A 38 -11.04 -12.27 -19.04
CA LEU A 38 -10.49 -11.20 -19.86
C LEU A 38 -11.61 -10.52 -20.66
N TYR A 39 -11.44 -9.22 -20.92
CA TYR A 39 -12.31 -8.50 -21.86
C TYR A 39 -11.80 -8.71 -23.28
N SER A 40 -12.65 -9.28 -24.15
CA SER A 40 -12.29 -9.64 -25.53
C SER A 40 -12.97 -8.74 -26.55
N PHE A 41 -12.19 -8.19 -27.46
CA PHE A 41 -12.65 -7.29 -28.51
C PHE A 41 -12.16 -7.75 -29.89
N THR A 42 -12.90 -7.41 -30.94
CA THR A 42 -12.52 -7.72 -32.31
C THR A 42 -12.77 -6.52 -33.22
N VAL A 43 -11.78 -6.18 -34.05
CA VAL A 43 -11.88 -5.13 -35.08
C VAL A 43 -11.34 -5.69 -36.38
N LYS A 44 -12.16 -5.74 -37.44
CA LYS A 44 -11.79 -6.27 -38.77
C LYS A 44 -11.05 -7.61 -38.69
N ASP A 45 -11.62 -8.57 -37.99
CA ASP A 45 -11.09 -9.95 -37.78
C ASP A 45 -9.81 -10.04 -36.94
N VAL A 46 -9.36 -8.94 -36.34
CA VAL A 46 -8.23 -8.94 -35.40
C VAL A 46 -8.77 -8.86 -33.97
N SER A 47 -8.56 -9.92 -33.21
CA SER A 47 -8.95 -9.99 -31.80
C SER A 47 -7.82 -9.52 -30.88
N PHE A 48 -8.20 -8.89 -29.77
CA PHE A 48 -7.28 -8.46 -28.71
C PHE A 48 -7.99 -8.48 -27.36
N THR A 49 -7.25 -8.56 -26.28
CA THR A 49 -7.79 -8.72 -24.94
C THR A 49 -7.23 -7.69 -23.98
N LEU A 50 -8.08 -7.28 -23.03
CA LEU A 50 -7.69 -6.49 -21.87
C LEU A 50 -7.97 -7.30 -20.60
N ALA A 51 -7.05 -7.16 -19.65
CA ALA A 51 -7.19 -7.76 -18.33
C ALA A 51 -7.78 -6.74 -17.34
N PRO A 52 -8.75 -7.13 -16.51
CA PRO A 52 -9.23 -6.29 -15.42
C PRO A 52 -8.12 -6.09 -14.38
N VAL A 53 -8.02 -4.88 -13.87
CA VAL A 53 -7.18 -4.48 -12.74
C VAL A 53 -8.11 -3.81 -11.73
N LYS A 54 -8.22 -4.39 -10.55
CA LYS A 54 -9.09 -3.86 -9.50
C LYS A 54 -8.58 -2.54 -8.94
N ALA A 55 -9.51 -1.74 -8.44
CA ALA A 55 -9.17 -0.57 -7.64
C ALA A 55 -8.30 -0.96 -6.44
N GLY A 56 -7.27 -0.20 -6.14
CA GLY A 56 -6.34 -0.55 -5.07
C GLY A 56 -5.29 0.51 -4.78
N THR A 57 -4.38 0.17 -3.88
CA THR A 57 -3.24 1.01 -3.51
C THR A 57 -1.94 0.28 -3.74
N PHE A 58 -0.90 1.01 -4.08
CA PHE A 58 0.45 0.45 -4.15
C PHE A 58 1.51 1.53 -3.92
N ALA A 59 2.70 1.10 -3.57
CA ALA A 59 3.84 1.99 -3.53
C ALA A 59 4.52 2.04 -4.90
N MET A 60 4.40 3.18 -5.57
CA MET A 60 5.01 3.45 -6.87
C MET A 60 6.48 3.85 -6.69
N GLY A 61 7.36 3.36 -7.56
CA GLY A 61 8.79 3.65 -7.50
C GLY A 61 9.64 2.57 -6.81
N GLU A 62 10.89 2.88 -6.50
CA GLU A 62 11.82 1.97 -5.81
C GLU A 62 12.69 2.74 -4.80
N THR A 63 13.12 2.06 -3.74
CA THR A 63 13.96 2.64 -2.67
C THR A 63 15.45 2.65 -2.96
N LEU A 64 15.91 2.05 -4.05
CA LEU A 64 17.33 1.90 -4.36
C LEU A 64 17.77 2.92 -5.40
N ASP A 65 18.78 3.72 -5.02
CA ASP A 65 19.52 4.57 -5.94
C ASP A 65 20.37 3.69 -6.89
N MET A 66 19.84 3.43 -8.06
CA MET A 66 20.52 2.66 -9.12
C MET A 66 21.31 3.57 -10.08
N GLY A 67 21.85 4.67 -9.62
CA GLY A 67 22.96 5.47 -10.18
C GLY A 67 22.88 5.95 -11.64
N ARG A 68 21.98 5.47 -12.47
CA ARG A 68 21.79 5.86 -13.88
C ARG A 68 20.35 6.00 -14.35
N PHE A 69 19.40 5.47 -13.60
CA PHE A 69 17.97 5.61 -13.89
C PHE A 69 17.34 6.32 -12.72
N ARG A 70 16.76 7.49 -12.97
CA ARG A 70 16.02 8.23 -11.94
C ARG A 70 14.75 7.47 -11.66
N THR A 71 14.77 6.62 -10.63
CA THR A 71 13.54 6.04 -10.09
C THR A 71 12.86 7.07 -9.21
N PRO A 72 11.54 7.28 -9.35
CA PRO A 72 10.82 8.17 -8.45
C PRO A 72 10.97 7.69 -7.00
N ALA A 73 10.99 8.63 -6.07
CA ALA A 73 10.89 8.30 -4.66
C ALA A 73 9.66 7.42 -4.42
N LEU A 74 9.81 6.39 -3.60
CA LEU A 74 8.71 5.50 -3.27
C LEU A 74 7.59 6.29 -2.60
N HIS A 75 6.41 6.33 -3.20
CA HIS A 75 5.23 7.02 -2.68
C HIS A 75 3.96 6.20 -2.88
N GLN A 76 2.97 6.42 -2.02
CA GLN A 76 1.71 5.69 -2.09
C GLN A 76 0.82 6.26 -3.18
N VAL A 77 0.28 5.38 -4.02
CA VAL A 77 -0.69 5.71 -5.06
C VAL A 77 -1.98 4.95 -4.84
N ILE A 78 -3.11 5.64 -4.99
CA ILE A 78 -4.46 5.06 -5.02
C ILE A 78 -4.94 5.09 -6.47
N LEU A 79 -5.45 3.97 -6.97
CA LEU A 79 -6.03 3.85 -8.30
C LEU A 79 -7.46 3.32 -8.24
N ASP A 80 -8.33 3.89 -9.04
CA ASP A 80 -9.61 3.27 -9.40
C ASP A 80 -9.38 2.07 -10.33
N GLY A 81 -10.39 1.23 -10.50
CA GLY A 81 -10.32 0.06 -11.36
C GLY A 81 -10.23 0.44 -12.84
N PHE A 82 -9.44 -0.31 -13.57
CA PHE A 82 -9.24 -0.16 -15.01
C PHE A 82 -9.05 -1.51 -15.69
N ALA A 83 -9.04 -1.51 -17.00
CA ALA A 83 -8.62 -2.66 -17.80
C ALA A 83 -7.40 -2.28 -18.63
N ILE A 84 -6.45 -3.20 -18.77
CA ILE A 84 -5.20 -2.97 -19.49
C ILE A 84 -4.94 -4.07 -20.51
N GLY A 85 -4.40 -3.72 -21.68
CA GLY A 85 -4.04 -4.67 -22.72
C GLY A 85 -3.15 -5.79 -22.18
N THR A 86 -3.50 -7.05 -22.47
CA THR A 86 -2.66 -8.20 -22.09
C THR A 86 -1.33 -8.20 -22.80
N THR A 87 -1.28 -7.58 -23.99
CA THR A 87 -0.07 -7.33 -24.78
C THR A 87 -0.03 -5.86 -25.19
N GLU A 88 1.09 -5.42 -25.74
CA GLU A 88 1.19 -4.18 -26.53
C GLU A 88 0.23 -4.26 -27.72
N VAL A 89 -0.12 -3.10 -28.30
CA VAL A 89 -0.86 -3.05 -29.57
C VAL A 89 -0.03 -3.74 -30.66
N THR A 90 -0.59 -4.82 -31.21
CA THR A 90 0.07 -5.58 -32.27
C THR A 90 0.05 -4.82 -33.62
N GLN A 91 1.00 -5.16 -34.50
CA GLN A 91 1.05 -4.63 -35.86
C GLN A 91 -0.23 -4.95 -36.63
N ALA A 92 -0.82 -6.13 -36.43
CA ALA A 92 -2.09 -6.53 -37.04
C ALA A 92 -3.23 -5.61 -36.60
N LEU A 93 -3.39 -5.35 -35.28
CA LEU A 93 -4.41 -4.47 -34.76
C LEU A 93 -4.21 -3.03 -35.24
N TRP A 94 -2.97 -2.56 -35.20
CA TRP A 94 -2.67 -1.22 -35.73
C TRP A 94 -3.06 -1.08 -37.21
N LYS A 95 -2.64 -2.04 -38.06
CA LYS A 95 -2.95 -2.07 -39.49
C LYS A 95 -4.46 -2.15 -39.75
N ALA A 96 -5.20 -2.93 -38.96
CA ALA A 96 -6.67 -3.03 -39.06
C ALA A 96 -7.36 -1.68 -38.82
N VAL A 97 -6.85 -0.88 -37.87
CA VAL A 97 -7.43 0.43 -37.50
C VAL A 97 -6.91 1.56 -38.40
N MET A 98 -5.60 1.61 -38.64
CA MET A 98 -4.94 2.72 -39.30
C MET A 98 -4.81 2.54 -40.85
N GLY A 99 -4.87 1.31 -41.32
CA GLY A 99 -4.77 0.97 -42.75
C GLY A 99 -3.33 0.69 -43.23
N SER A 100 -2.30 1.02 -42.45
CA SER A 100 -0.88 0.77 -42.76
C SER A 100 -0.11 0.42 -41.51
N ASN A 101 1.05 -0.25 -41.67
CA ASN A 101 1.96 -0.61 -40.59
C ASN A 101 3.22 0.26 -40.64
N PRO A 102 3.56 1.04 -39.61
CA PRO A 102 4.74 1.90 -39.58
C PRO A 102 6.02 1.15 -39.15
N SER A 103 5.89 -0.06 -38.61
CA SER A 103 7.02 -0.84 -38.09
C SER A 103 7.99 -1.25 -39.20
N PRO A 104 9.31 -1.33 -38.92
CA PRO A 104 10.33 -1.67 -39.94
C PRO A 104 10.19 -3.05 -40.52
N LYS A 105 9.62 -3.99 -39.77
CA LYS A 105 9.35 -5.37 -40.19
C LYS A 105 7.87 -5.67 -40.04
N ASP A 106 7.26 -6.33 -41.04
CA ASP A 106 5.83 -6.73 -40.96
C ASP A 106 5.72 -8.11 -40.27
N VAL A 107 5.49 -8.09 -38.96
CA VAL A 107 5.27 -9.25 -38.11
C VAL A 107 3.93 -9.04 -37.37
N PRO A 108 2.81 -9.59 -37.86
CA PRO A 108 1.48 -9.27 -37.38
C PRO A 108 1.27 -9.35 -35.86
N THR A 109 1.90 -10.30 -35.18
CA THR A 109 1.79 -10.55 -33.73
C THR A 109 2.78 -9.74 -32.90
N ALA A 110 3.79 -9.12 -33.51
CA ALA A 110 4.75 -8.28 -32.79
C ALA A 110 4.13 -6.91 -32.41
N PRO A 111 4.66 -6.24 -31.40
CA PRO A 111 4.30 -4.86 -31.08
C PRO A 111 4.44 -3.93 -32.28
N VAL A 112 3.50 -3.02 -32.48
CA VAL A 112 3.69 -1.91 -33.40
C VAL A 112 4.74 -0.95 -32.83
N THR A 113 5.68 -0.53 -33.66
CA THR A 113 6.73 0.43 -33.30
C THR A 113 6.82 1.55 -34.33
N MET A 114 7.76 2.49 -34.18
CA MET A 114 7.87 3.70 -35.02
C MET A 114 6.63 4.59 -34.94
N VAL A 115 5.96 4.63 -33.79
CA VAL A 115 4.76 5.43 -33.51
C VAL A 115 5.10 6.57 -32.56
N SER A 116 4.73 7.80 -32.95
CA SER A 116 4.79 8.96 -32.08
C SER A 116 3.60 9.00 -31.10
N TYR A 117 3.67 9.81 -30.05
CA TYR A 117 2.54 10.03 -29.14
C TYR A 117 1.27 10.48 -29.89
N GLY A 118 1.44 11.42 -30.86
CA GLY A 118 0.34 11.87 -31.71
C GLY A 118 -0.25 10.77 -32.60
N ASP A 119 0.56 9.84 -33.10
CA ASP A 119 0.07 8.67 -33.84
C ASP A 119 -0.71 7.71 -32.94
N ALA A 120 -0.22 7.48 -31.72
CA ALA A 120 -0.93 6.68 -30.70
C ALA A 120 -2.31 7.29 -30.39
N GLN A 121 -2.40 8.60 -30.18
CA GLN A 121 -3.69 9.28 -29.93
C GLN A 121 -4.66 9.13 -31.10
N LYS A 122 -4.19 9.28 -32.36
CA LYS A 122 -5.02 9.06 -33.55
C LYS A 122 -5.52 7.63 -33.66
N PHE A 123 -4.67 6.66 -33.34
CA PHE A 123 -5.04 5.24 -33.31
C PHE A 123 -6.14 5.00 -32.27
N LEU A 124 -5.98 5.48 -31.05
CA LEU A 124 -6.96 5.36 -29.97
C LEU A 124 -8.31 5.97 -30.32
N GLN A 125 -8.32 7.16 -30.92
CA GLN A 125 -9.55 7.81 -31.40
C GLN A 125 -10.30 6.95 -32.43
N LYS A 126 -9.57 6.39 -33.42
CA LYS A 126 -10.16 5.54 -34.46
C LYS A 126 -10.65 4.20 -33.89
N LEU A 127 -9.87 3.59 -33.00
CA LEU A 127 -10.24 2.34 -32.32
C LEU A 127 -11.50 2.55 -31.48
N SER A 128 -11.52 3.62 -30.66
CA SER A 128 -12.69 3.97 -29.85
C SER A 128 -13.94 4.23 -30.68
N LYS A 129 -13.80 4.93 -31.82
CA LYS A 129 -14.92 5.14 -32.74
C LYS A 129 -15.43 3.83 -33.36
N ALA A 130 -14.51 2.89 -33.66
CA ALA A 130 -14.89 1.62 -34.29
C ALA A 130 -15.57 0.64 -33.34
N THR A 131 -15.25 0.71 -32.04
CA THR A 131 -15.74 -0.21 -31.02
C THR A 131 -16.82 0.36 -30.11
N GLY A 132 -16.93 1.68 -30.04
CA GLY A 132 -17.75 2.38 -29.02
C GLY A 132 -17.14 2.41 -27.63
N ILE A 133 -15.91 1.86 -27.45
CA ILE A 133 -15.21 1.79 -26.17
C ILE A 133 -14.15 2.90 -26.11
N PRO A 134 -14.07 3.69 -25.02
CA PRO A 134 -13.14 4.81 -24.90
C PRO A 134 -11.73 4.34 -24.52
N PHE A 135 -11.02 3.74 -25.46
CA PHE A 135 -9.64 3.35 -25.26
C PHE A 135 -8.72 4.56 -25.10
N ARG A 136 -7.76 4.43 -24.21
CA ARG A 136 -6.74 5.43 -23.91
C ARG A 136 -5.37 4.78 -23.66
N LEU A 137 -4.34 5.58 -23.51
CA LEU A 137 -3.09 5.12 -22.91
C LEU A 137 -3.27 4.90 -21.41
N PRO A 138 -2.54 3.97 -20.79
CA PRO A 138 -2.45 3.90 -19.35
C PRO A 138 -1.71 5.13 -18.80
N THR A 139 -1.99 5.52 -17.56
CA THR A 139 -1.09 6.42 -16.84
C THR A 139 0.19 5.67 -16.42
N GLU A 140 1.24 6.39 -16.05
CA GLU A 140 2.46 5.77 -15.50
C GLU A 140 2.16 4.89 -14.28
N ALA A 141 1.27 5.37 -13.41
CA ALA A 141 0.87 4.66 -12.21
C ALA A 141 0.06 3.40 -12.53
N GLU A 142 -0.90 3.47 -13.44
CA GLU A 142 -1.67 2.31 -13.90
C GLU A 142 -0.76 1.27 -14.55
N TRP A 143 0.18 1.72 -15.39
CA TRP A 143 1.13 0.83 -16.04
C TRP A 143 2.00 0.08 -15.02
N GLU A 144 2.59 0.79 -14.04
CA GLU A 144 3.42 0.17 -13.01
C GLU A 144 2.62 -0.75 -12.10
N TYR A 145 1.42 -0.33 -11.68
CA TYR A 145 0.55 -1.15 -10.84
C TYR A 145 0.19 -2.48 -11.51
N ALA A 146 -0.20 -2.43 -12.79
CA ALA A 146 -0.49 -3.62 -13.56
C ALA A 146 0.76 -4.50 -13.77
N ALA A 147 1.92 -3.90 -14.05
CA ALA A 147 3.17 -4.62 -14.27
C ALA A 147 3.71 -5.31 -13.01
N ARG A 148 3.37 -4.82 -11.83
CA ARG A 148 3.71 -5.47 -10.55
C ARG A 148 2.84 -6.71 -10.26
N GLN A 149 1.65 -6.77 -10.85
CA GLN A 149 0.71 -7.89 -10.67
C GLN A 149 0.80 -8.93 -11.80
N ARG A 150 1.44 -8.60 -12.93
CA ARG A 150 1.44 -9.42 -14.14
C ARG A 150 2.85 -9.57 -14.70
N GLU A 151 3.27 -10.80 -14.85
CA GLU A 151 4.54 -11.11 -15.53
C GLU A 151 4.46 -10.79 -17.02
N GLY A 152 5.60 -10.47 -17.63
CA GLY A 152 5.74 -10.28 -19.07
C GLY A 152 5.27 -8.93 -19.62
N MET A 153 4.93 -7.97 -18.76
CA MET A 153 4.57 -6.63 -19.23
C MET A 153 5.78 -5.76 -19.65
N ALA A 154 6.97 -6.04 -19.11
CA ALA A 154 8.17 -5.27 -19.39
C ALA A 154 9.09 -5.98 -20.39
N GLY A 155 9.86 -5.21 -21.19
CA GLY A 155 11.01 -5.67 -21.97
C GLY A 155 10.79 -5.98 -23.45
N SER A 156 9.58 -5.82 -23.97
CA SER A 156 9.30 -6.05 -25.40
C SER A 156 9.52 -4.77 -26.22
N ALA A 157 8.77 -3.73 -25.91
CA ALA A 157 8.93 -2.38 -26.43
C ALA A 157 8.65 -1.35 -25.33
N TRP A 158 9.25 -0.17 -25.43
CA TRP A 158 8.84 0.98 -24.64
C TRP A 158 7.40 1.36 -24.97
N GLU A 159 6.62 1.69 -23.98
CA GLU A 159 5.21 1.98 -24.14
C GLU A 159 4.87 3.43 -23.72
N TRP A 160 4.23 4.18 -24.61
CA TRP A 160 3.71 5.50 -24.29
C TRP A 160 2.71 5.45 -23.15
N CYS A 161 2.90 6.31 -22.14
CA CYS A 161 1.91 6.59 -21.09
C CYS A 161 1.17 7.90 -21.38
N ALA A 162 0.03 8.09 -20.72
CA ALA A 162 -0.76 9.32 -20.86
C ALA A 162 -0.04 10.53 -20.25
N ASP A 163 0.79 10.30 -19.24
CA ASP A 163 1.43 11.31 -18.42
C ASP A 163 2.51 12.08 -19.17
N ARG A 164 2.54 13.38 -18.95
CA ARG A 164 3.74 14.16 -19.22
C ARG A 164 4.84 13.77 -18.28
N TRP A 165 6.08 13.91 -18.74
CA TRP A 165 7.24 13.55 -17.94
C TRP A 165 7.46 14.48 -16.76
N ALA A 166 7.72 13.93 -15.61
CA ALA A 166 8.31 14.57 -14.44
C ALA A 166 9.53 13.78 -13.96
N ASP A 167 10.62 14.47 -13.67
CA ASP A 167 11.82 13.85 -13.05
C ASP A 167 11.50 13.29 -11.65
N ASP A 168 10.66 14.02 -10.92
CA ASP A 168 10.19 13.67 -9.58
C ASP A 168 8.66 13.57 -9.60
N LEU A 169 8.11 12.44 -9.16
CA LEU A 169 6.67 12.21 -9.02
C LEU A 169 6.15 12.61 -7.63
N GLY A 170 7.01 13.22 -6.81
CA GLY A 170 6.69 13.58 -5.44
C GLY A 170 6.77 12.40 -4.46
N ALA A 171 6.72 12.71 -3.17
CA ALA A 171 6.76 11.74 -2.07
C ALA A 171 5.41 11.60 -1.35
N LEU A 172 4.38 12.34 -1.79
CA LEU A 172 3.07 12.36 -1.16
C LEU A 172 2.14 11.30 -1.74
N LEU A 173 1.13 10.91 -0.96
CA LEU A 173 0.02 10.10 -1.42
C LEU A 173 -0.69 10.81 -2.59
N THR A 174 -0.84 10.11 -3.72
CA THR A 174 -1.55 10.60 -4.90
C THR A 174 -2.74 9.70 -5.25
N VAL A 175 -3.79 10.28 -5.82
CA VAL A 175 -5.01 9.56 -6.23
C VAL A 175 -5.17 9.71 -7.72
N ASN A 176 -5.24 8.59 -8.44
CA ASN A 176 -5.37 8.55 -9.89
C ASN A 176 -4.45 9.56 -10.61
N PRO A 177 -3.14 9.56 -10.33
CA PRO A 177 -2.24 10.56 -10.87
C PRO A 177 -2.24 10.54 -12.41
N GLN A 178 -2.19 11.73 -13.01
CA GLN A 178 -2.20 11.96 -14.47
C GLN A 178 -0.89 12.59 -14.95
N GLY A 179 0.13 12.62 -14.09
CA GLY A 179 1.36 13.36 -14.33
C GLY A 179 1.18 14.89 -14.24
N PRO A 180 2.21 15.68 -14.51
CA PRO A 180 2.16 17.15 -14.46
C PRO A 180 1.29 17.71 -15.60
N GLU A 181 0.65 18.86 -15.34
CA GLU A 181 -0.16 19.57 -16.36
C GLU A 181 0.73 20.16 -17.46
N ASP A 182 1.94 20.57 -17.13
CA ASP A 182 2.91 21.18 -18.02
C ASP A 182 4.08 20.25 -18.33
N GLY A 183 4.70 20.42 -19.47
CA GLY A 183 5.86 19.64 -19.91
C GLY A 183 5.89 19.45 -21.44
N THR A 184 7.07 19.22 -21.97
CA THR A 184 7.32 19.03 -23.41
C THR A 184 7.50 17.57 -23.81
N GLU A 185 7.67 16.69 -22.85
CA GLU A 185 7.91 15.25 -23.04
C GLU A 185 6.83 14.42 -22.34
N TYR A 186 6.69 13.17 -22.76
CA TYR A 186 5.78 12.21 -22.19
C TYR A 186 6.58 11.01 -21.64
N ALA A 187 5.98 10.32 -20.67
CA ALA A 187 6.59 9.16 -20.05
C ALA A 187 6.48 7.92 -20.93
N LEU A 188 7.56 7.16 -20.96
CA LEU A 188 7.62 5.80 -21.48
C LEU A 188 7.88 4.82 -20.34
N ARG A 189 7.27 3.64 -20.42
CA ARG A 189 7.41 2.56 -19.46
C ARG A 189 7.81 1.25 -20.13
N GLY A 190 8.34 0.33 -19.31
CA GLY A 190 8.54 -1.08 -19.66
C GLY A 190 9.91 -1.44 -20.17
N GLY A 191 10.66 -0.52 -20.76
CA GLY A 191 11.92 -0.85 -21.44
C GLY A 191 11.69 -1.59 -22.76
N SER A 192 12.76 -1.95 -23.44
CA SER A 192 12.71 -2.66 -24.71
C SER A 192 13.64 -3.87 -24.75
N ALA A 193 13.49 -4.73 -25.75
CA ALA A 193 14.37 -5.89 -25.97
C ALA A 193 15.85 -5.50 -26.22
N LEU A 194 16.13 -4.23 -26.46
CA LEU A 194 17.49 -3.70 -26.64
C LEU A 194 18.17 -3.37 -25.30
N GLU A 195 17.44 -3.40 -24.19
CA GLU A 195 17.93 -3.03 -22.85
C GLU A 195 18.03 -4.26 -21.93
N LYS A 196 19.09 -4.32 -21.11
CA LYS A 196 19.41 -5.51 -20.32
C LYS A 196 18.66 -5.64 -18.98
N ASN A 197 18.06 -4.57 -18.46
CA ASN A 197 17.50 -4.53 -17.10
C ASN A 197 16.10 -3.90 -17.08
N ASN A 198 15.19 -4.51 -17.82
CA ASN A 198 13.80 -4.05 -17.85
C ASN A 198 13.06 -4.51 -16.58
N LYS A 199 12.57 -3.54 -15.81
CA LYS A 199 11.78 -3.75 -14.60
C LYS A 199 10.46 -2.99 -14.69
N PRO A 200 9.44 -3.36 -13.93
CA PRO A 200 8.19 -2.60 -13.84
C PRO A 200 8.36 -1.10 -13.55
N ILE A 201 9.43 -0.73 -12.84
CA ILE A 201 9.76 0.65 -12.48
C ILE A 201 10.53 1.43 -13.56
N THR A 202 11.01 0.75 -14.62
CA THR A 202 11.84 1.39 -15.66
C THR A 202 11.02 2.42 -16.44
N ARG A 203 11.52 3.66 -16.48
CA ARG A 203 10.86 4.80 -17.12
C ARG A 203 11.86 5.74 -17.79
N LYS A 204 11.43 6.45 -18.83
CA LYS A 204 12.22 7.51 -19.47
C LYS A 204 11.33 8.55 -20.16
N PRO A 205 11.82 9.80 -20.38
CA PRO A 205 11.11 10.80 -21.17
C PRO A 205 11.28 10.57 -22.67
N MET A 206 10.31 11.03 -23.43
CA MET A 206 10.42 11.16 -24.88
C MET A 206 9.54 12.30 -25.42
N ALA A 207 10.09 13.06 -26.38
CA ALA A 207 9.35 14.11 -27.06
C ALA A 207 8.19 13.50 -27.89
N PRO A 208 6.97 14.12 -27.88
CA PRO A 208 5.74 13.54 -28.44
C PRO A 208 5.77 13.32 -29.96
N THR A 209 6.70 13.96 -30.68
CA THR A 209 6.87 13.81 -32.12
C THR A 209 7.88 12.72 -32.51
N THR A 210 8.64 12.20 -31.54
CA THR A 210 9.68 11.20 -31.79
C THR A 210 9.08 9.86 -32.15
N LYS A 211 9.72 9.16 -33.11
CA LYS A 211 9.41 7.79 -33.54
C LYS A 211 10.66 6.94 -33.39
N ALA A 212 10.58 5.85 -32.67
CA ALA A 212 11.69 4.95 -32.47
C ALA A 212 11.28 3.51 -32.76
N GLY A 213 12.25 2.70 -33.21
CA GLY A 213 12.02 1.31 -33.61
C GLY A 213 11.70 0.35 -32.49
N ASP A 214 11.79 0.82 -31.25
CA ASP A 214 11.52 0.10 -30.02
C ASP A 214 10.46 0.77 -29.14
N VAL A 215 9.65 1.69 -29.69
CA VAL A 215 8.60 2.40 -28.95
C VAL A 215 7.24 2.14 -29.60
N GLY A 216 6.33 1.61 -28.80
CA GLY A 216 4.95 1.27 -29.11
C GLY A 216 3.97 1.81 -28.07
N LEU A 217 2.86 1.12 -27.88
CA LEU A 217 1.83 1.50 -26.90
C LEU A 217 1.04 0.28 -26.41
N ARG A 218 0.38 0.45 -25.28
CA ARG A 218 -0.60 -0.48 -24.70
C ARG A 218 -1.93 0.21 -24.48
N LEU A 219 -3.04 -0.55 -24.53
CA LEU A 219 -4.38 -0.03 -24.32
C LEU A 219 -4.74 0.00 -22.84
N ALA A 220 -5.53 1.01 -22.45
CA ALA A 220 -6.24 1.03 -21.18
C ALA A 220 -7.68 1.52 -21.36
N VAL A 221 -8.56 1.16 -20.40
CA VAL A 221 -9.95 1.63 -20.31
C VAL A 221 -10.31 1.75 -18.83
N SER A 222 -10.98 2.83 -18.43
CA SER A 222 -11.49 2.99 -17.05
C SER A 222 -12.78 2.18 -16.88
N THR A 223 -12.86 1.31 -15.84
CA THR A 223 -13.99 0.38 -15.66
C THR A 223 -15.10 0.89 -14.76
N GLY A 224 -14.90 2.03 -14.09
CA GLY A 224 -15.89 2.59 -13.17
C GLY A 224 -15.89 1.98 -11.77
N GLU A 225 -15.04 1.02 -11.51
CA GLU A 225 -14.79 0.53 -10.16
C GLU A 225 -13.99 1.60 -9.42
N SER A 226 -14.64 2.36 -8.55
CA SER A 226 -13.96 3.35 -7.72
C SER A 226 -13.28 2.71 -6.53
N PHE A 227 -12.15 3.28 -6.13
CA PHE A 227 -11.51 2.92 -4.88
C PHE A 227 -12.52 3.12 -3.72
N PRO A 228 -12.65 2.17 -2.78
CA PRO A 228 -13.68 2.25 -1.76
C PRO A 228 -13.64 3.57 -0.99
N GLN A 229 -14.75 4.34 -1.00
CA GLN A 229 -14.85 5.66 -0.37
C GLN A 229 -14.45 5.62 1.11
N VAL A 230 -14.78 4.53 1.79
CA VAL A 230 -14.42 4.28 3.19
C VAL A 230 -12.90 4.27 3.40
N LEU A 231 -12.15 3.71 2.46
CA LEU A 231 -10.69 3.69 2.51
C LEU A 231 -10.09 5.04 2.09
N TYR A 232 -10.72 5.71 1.13
CA TYR A 232 -10.34 7.06 0.70
C TYR A 232 -10.40 8.07 1.86
N GLU A 233 -11.45 8.04 2.67
CA GLU A 233 -11.59 8.91 3.85
C GLU A 233 -10.46 8.72 4.88
N VAL A 234 -9.95 7.50 5.05
CA VAL A 234 -8.79 7.26 5.93
C VAL A 234 -7.51 7.78 5.31
N LEU A 235 -7.26 7.40 4.06
CA LEU A 235 -5.96 7.60 3.41
C LEU A 235 -5.74 9.06 3.01
N VAL A 236 -6.78 9.70 2.49
CA VAL A 236 -6.71 11.06 1.95
C VAL A 236 -7.20 12.11 2.94
N GLU A 237 -8.33 11.86 3.62
CA GLU A 237 -8.93 12.81 4.54
C GLU A 237 -8.43 12.66 5.98
N ASN A 238 -7.57 11.65 6.24
CA ASN A 238 -7.01 11.35 7.57
C ASN A 238 -8.08 11.23 8.68
N LYS A 239 -9.27 10.77 8.30
CA LYS A 239 -10.41 10.53 9.21
C LYS A 239 -10.21 9.22 9.96
N VAL A 240 -9.13 9.11 10.72
CA VAL A 240 -8.90 7.96 11.60
C VAL A 240 -9.70 8.17 12.89
N PRO A 241 -10.60 7.25 13.27
CA PRO A 241 -11.32 7.35 14.51
C PRO A 241 -10.34 7.35 15.70
N ARG A 242 -10.37 8.42 16.50
CA ARG A 242 -9.58 8.52 17.73
C ARG A 242 -10.36 8.10 18.97
N GLU A 243 -11.62 7.70 18.78
CA GLU A 243 -12.50 7.31 19.87
C GLU A 243 -12.08 5.95 20.44
N ARG A 244 -11.85 5.91 21.73
CA ARG A 244 -11.61 4.68 22.48
C ARG A 244 -12.93 4.06 22.92
N TYR A 245 -13.00 2.74 22.79
CA TYR A 245 -14.09 1.97 23.37
C TYR A 245 -13.84 1.77 24.85
N LYS A 246 -14.84 2.02 25.67
CA LYS A 246 -14.79 1.67 27.08
C LYS A 246 -14.96 0.15 27.22
N ILE A 247 -13.85 -0.54 27.48
CA ILE A 247 -13.86 -1.97 27.74
C ILE A 247 -14.35 -2.21 29.17
N THR A 248 -15.46 -2.91 29.30
CA THR A 248 -16.07 -3.24 30.61
C THR A 248 -15.81 -4.70 31.02
N GLU A 249 -15.46 -5.57 30.08
CA GLU A 249 -15.22 -6.98 30.33
C GLU A 249 -13.74 -7.35 30.10
N LEU A 250 -13.06 -7.69 31.19
CA LEU A 250 -11.64 -8.13 31.19
C LEU A 250 -11.52 -9.65 30.98
N LYS A 251 -11.99 -10.12 29.82
CA LYS A 251 -11.81 -11.52 29.40
C LYS A 251 -11.23 -11.59 27.99
N PRO A 252 -10.45 -12.64 27.66
CA PRO A 252 -10.05 -12.90 26.29
C PRO A 252 -11.27 -13.03 25.36
N GLU A 253 -11.15 -12.57 24.13
CA GLU A 253 -12.19 -12.66 23.11
C GLU A 253 -11.59 -13.16 21.81
N THR A 254 -12.19 -14.22 21.26
CA THR A 254 -11.81 -14.78 19.97
C THR A 254 -12.78 -14.32 18.91
N PHE A 255 -12.24 -13.77 17.84
CA PHE A 255 -12.98 -13.34 16.65
C PHE A 255 -12.75 -14.30 15.51
N THR A 256 -13.70 -14.37 14.59
CA THR A 256 -13.58 -15.17 13.37
C THR A 256 -14.00 -14.32 12.17
N VAL A 257 -13.14 -14.22 11.17
CA VAL A 257 -13.42 -13.51 9.92
C VAL A 257 -13.04 -14.43 8.75
N ASN A 258 -14.00 -14.71 7.88
CA ASN A 258 -13.84 -15.62 6.72
C ASN A 258 -13.12 -16.93 7.07
N GLY A 259 -13.47 -17.52 8.22
CA GLY A 259 -12.90 -18.79 8.72
C GLY A 259 -11.59 -18.66 9.49
N VAL A 260 -10.93 -17.51 9.49
CA VAL A 260 -9.70 -17.27 10.24
C VAL A 260 -10.00 -16.73 11.62
N LYS A 261 -9.41 -17.36 12.66
CA LYS A 261 -9.57 -16.97 14.06
C LYS A 261 -8.38 -16.14 14.54
N PHE A 262 -8.68 -15.16 15.39
CA PHE A 262 -7.66 -14.39 16.10
C PHE A 262 -8.14 -13.99 17.51
N ASP A 263 -7.21 -13.87 18.45
CA ASP A 263 -7.48 -13.63 19.86
C ASP A 263 -7.10 -12.20 20.25
N MET A 264 -8.00 -11.54 21.00
CA MET A 264 -7.75 -10.28 21.68
C MET A 264 -7.68 -10.52 23.19
N LEU A 265 -6.55 -10.17 23.80
CA LEU A 265 -6.30 -10.36 25.24
C LEU A 265 -6.67 -9.08 26.02
N PRO A 266 -7.30 -9.21 27.20
CA PRO A 266 -7.61 -8.08 28.03
C PRO A 266 -6.35 -7.52 28.69
N VAL A 267 -6.24 -6.20 28.72
CA VAL A 267 -5.22 -5.47 29.47
C VAL A 267 -5.93 -4.61 30.52
N GLU A 268 -5.73 -4.95 31.78
CA GLU A 268 -6.27 -4.16 32.86
C GLU A 268 -5.52 -2.83 32.96
N GLY A 269 -6.24 -1.71 32.83
CA GLY A 269 -5.66 -0.37 32.89
C GLY A 269 -4.99 -0.08 34.22
N GLY A 270 -4.09 0.86 34.22
CA GLY A 270 -3.29 1.27 35.38
C GLY A 270 -2.26 2.30 35.04
N THR A 271 -1.49 2.72 36.04
CA THR A 271 -0.40 3.68 35.88
C THR A 271 0.94 2.95 35.77
N PHE A 272 1.80 3.38 34.85
CA PHE A 272 3.15 2.87 34.67
C PHE A 272 4.13 3.98 34.28
N LEU A 273 5.41 3.69 34.41
CA LEU A 273 6.47 4.57 33.94
C LEU A 273 6.80 4.20 32.50
N MET A 274 6.40 5.07 31.55
CA MET A 274 6.70 4.94 30.13
C MET A 274 8.07 5.52 29.80
N GLY A 275 8.81 4.85 28.92
CA GLY A 275 10.14 5.27 28.50
C GLY A 275 11.27 4.45 29.12
N GLY A 276 12.49 4.80 28.75
CA GLY A 276 13.71 4.12 29.19
C GLY A 276 14.24 4.66 30.51
N THR A 277 14.93 3.81 31.27
CA THR A 277 15.75 4.20 32.43
C THR A 277 17.17 3.76 32.21
N GLU A 278 18.15 4.59 32.58
CA GLU A 278 19.55 4.21 32.55
C GLU A 278 19.80 3.00 33.45
N GLN A 279 20.24 1.92 32.83
CA GLN A 279 20.69 0.73 33.52
C GLN A 279 22.10 0.40 33.07
N LYS A 280 22.92 -0.09 34.02
CA LYS A 280 24.33 -0.41 33.74
C LYS A 280 24.47 -1.37 32.57
N GLY A 281 25.12 -0.93 31.49
CA GLY A 281 25.38 -1.73 30.30
C GLY A 281 24.28 -1.66 29.22
N GLN A 282 23.29 -0.77 29.36
CA GLN A 282 22.28 -0.50 28.33
C GLN A 282 22.44 0.90 27.76
N VAL A 283 22.25 0.98 26.43
CA VAL A 283 22.17 2.27 25.73
C VAL A 283 20.70 2.66 25.66
N ILE A 284 20.32 3.71 26.38
CA ILE A 284 19.01 4.35 26.27
C ILE A 284 19.15 5.52 25.28
N ARG A 285 18.23 5.64 24.38
CA ARG A 285 18.21 6.71 23.39
C ARG A 285 17.53 7.95 23.96
N GLU A 286 17.91 9.12 23.47
CA GLU A 286 17.31 10.40 23.89
C GLU A 286 15.80 10.45 23.67
N ASP A 287 15.29 9.79 22.60
CA ASP A 287 13.87 9.73 22.29
C ASP A 287 13.05 8.80 23.21
N GLU A 288 13.71 8.00 24.06
CA GLU A 288 13.08 7.21 25.13
C GLU A 288 12.95 8.00 26.44
N LEU A 289 13.42 9.24 26.47
CA LEU A 289 13.46 10.13 27.65
C LEU A 289 12.57 11.38 27.46
N PRO A 290 12.09 12.00 28.55
CA PRO A 290 12.19 11.52 29.94
C PRO A 290 11.24 10.35 30.20
N GLN A 291 11.60 9.48 31.16
CA GLN A 291 10.64 8.55 31.70
C GLN A 291 9.56 9.33 32.45
N HIS A 292 8.29 9.00 32.24
CA HIS A 292 7.16 9.72 32.79
C HIS A 292 5.98 8.82 33.12
N GLU A 293 5.11 9.26 34.00
CA GLU A 293 3.91 8.49 34.37
C GLU A 293 2.84 8.57 33.30
N VAL A 294 2.28 7.39 32.94
CA VAL A 294 1.14 7.28 32.05
C VAL A 294 0.09 6.39 32.69
N THR A 295 -1.13 6.89 32.77
CA THR A 295 -2.31 6.14 33.21
C THR A 295 -3.16 5.75 32.01
N LEU A 296 -3.49 4.47 31.90
CA LEU A 296 -4.30 3.92 30.80
C LEU A 296 -5.61 3.34 31.36
N ASP A 297 -6.70 3.52 30.63
CA ASP A 297 -7.92 2.78 30.83
C ASP A 297 -7.78 1.31 30.37
N HIS A 298 -8.79 0.47 30.63
CA HIS A 298 -8.82 -0.91 30.13
C HIS A 298 -8.90 -0.94 28.60
N PHE A 299 -8.18 -1.87 27.99
CA PHE A 299 -8.23 -2.12 26.54
C PHE A 299 -8.02 -3.60 26.23
N LYS A 300 -8.17 -3.99 24.97
CA LYS A 300 -7.75 -5.31 24.52
C LYS A 300 -6.66 -5.16 23.45
N ILE A 301 -5.73 -6.10 23.42
CA ILE A 301 -4.62 -6.11 22.46
C ILE A 301 -4.54 -7.48 21.77
N GLY A 302 -4.13 -7.50 20.51
CA GLY A 302 -3.90 -8.72 19.75
C GLY A 302 -2.86 -9.62 20.44
N LYS A 303 -3.19 -10.90 20.59
CA LYS A 303 -2.31 -11.90 21.18
C LYS A 303 -0.98 -12.01 20.44
N VAL A 304 -1.02 -11.87 19.12
CA VAL A 304 0.10 -11.87 18.17
C VAL A 304 -0.04 -10.70 17.19
N GLU A 305 0.96 -10.49 16.35
CA GLU A 305 0.85 -9.60 15.21
C GLU A 305 -0.27 -10.07 14.27
N VAL A 306 -0.82 -9.18 13.43
CA VAL A 306 -1.75 -9.57 12.37
C VAL A 306 -1.02 -10.53 11.42
N THR A 307 -1.58 -11.74 11.28
CA THR A 307 -0.98 -12.77 10.43
C THR A 307 -1.36 -12.58 8.96
N GLN A 308 -0.58 -13.16 8.06
CA GLN A 308 -0.88 -13.17 6.61
C GLN A 308 -2.23 -13.83 6.33
N ALA A 309 -2.59 -14.89 7.07
CA ALA A 309 -3.92 -15.51 6.97
C ALA A 309 -5.05 -14.53 7.32
N LEU A 310 -4.90 -13.79 8.43
CA LEU A 310 -5.92 -12.82 8.83
C LEU A 310 -5.99 -11.65 7.84
N TRP A 311 -4.84 -11.20 7.36
CA TRP A 311 -4.80 -10.16 6.33
C TRP A 311 -5.53 -10.60 5.06
N GLU A 312 -5.23 -11.80 4.53
CA GLU A 312 -5.89 -12.34 3.34
C GLU A 312 -7.41 -12.51 3.54
N ALA A 313 -7.82 -12.97 4.71
CA ALA A 313 -9.24 -13.12 5.06
C ALA A 313 -10.01 -11.78 5.04
N VAL A 314 -9.34 -10.66 5.30
CA VAL A 314 -9.95 -9.32 5.33
C VAL A 314 -9.79 -8.60 4.00
N MET A 315 -8.61 -8.66 3.38
CA MET A 315 -8.24 -7.86 2.20
C MET A 315 -8.37 -8.64 0.87
N GLY A 316 -8.46 -9.97 0.93
CA GLY A 316 -8.61 -10.85 -0.23
C GLY A 316 -7.29 -11.28 -0.90
N GLU A 317 -6.18 -10.63 -0.58
CA GLU A 317 -4.85 -10.98 -1.11
C GLU A 317 -3.76 -10.63 -0.07
N VAL A 318 -2.61 -11.29 -0.16
CA VAL A 318 -1.47 -11.02 0.72
C VAL A 318 -0.49 -10.09 0.01
N PRO A 319 0.11 -9.10 0.70
CA PRO A 319 1.15 -8.25 0.13
C PRO A 319 2.33 -9.09 -0.38
N TYR A 320 3.08 -8.54 -1.35
CA TYR A 320 4.28 -9.18 -1.88
C TYR A 320 5.23 -9.65 -0.77
N GLY A 321 5.81 -10.85 -0.94
CA GLY A 321 6.70 -11.45 0.07
C GLY A 321 5.98 -12.40 1.04
N ASN A 322 4.83 -12.95 0.65
CA ASN A 322 4.12 -13.98 1.40
C ASN A 322 5.05 -15.13 1.79
N GLN A 323 5.09 -15.47 3.07
CA GLN A 323 5.88 -16.56 3.63
C GLN A 323 5.01 -17.72 4.12
N GLY A 324 3.72 -17.46 4.38
CA GLY A 324 2.74 -18.44 4.83
C GLY A 324 1.74 -17.89 5.85
N PRO A 325 0.65 -18.63 6.10
CA PRO A 325 -0.50 -18.14 6.86
C PRO A 325 -0.20 -17.71 8.30
N GLU A 326 0.80 -18.36 8.95
CA GLU A 326 1.16 -18.10 10.34
C GLU A 326 2.24 -17.03 10.54
N TYR A 327 2.73 -16.43 9.44
CA TYR A 327 3.71 -15.34 9.52
C TYR A 327 3.01 -14.01 9.76
N PRO A 328 3.67 -13.04 10.43
CA PRO A 328 3.12 -11.69 10.49
C PRO A 328 3.01 -11.11 9.09
N VAL A 329 1.98 -10.31 8.84
CA VAL A 329 1.90 -9.53 7.61
C VAL A 329 3.03 -8.50 7.62
N GLY A 330 3.81 -8.47 6.57
CA GLY A 330 4.84 -7.46 6.29
C GLY A 330 4.55 -6.74 4.99
N ASN A 331 5.42 -5.82 4.60
CA ASN A 331 5.22 -4.97 3.42
C ASN A 331 3.90 -4.19 3.45
N VAL A 332 3.51 -3.73 4.63
CA VAL A 332 2.32 -2.90 4.85
C VAL A 332 2.74 -1.54 5.39
N SER A 333 2.25 -0.48 4.77
CA SER A 333 2.37 0.89 5.27
C SER A 333 1.42 1.11 6.45
N TRP A 334 1.58 2.21 7.16
CA TRP A 334 0.63 2.60 8.20
C TRP A 334 -0.78 2.80 7.63
N TYR A 335 -0.87 3.33 6.43
CA TYR A 335 -2.14 3.52 5.73
C TYR A 335 -2.79 2.18 5.35
N ASP A 336 -2.00 1.19 4.91
CA ASP A 336 -2.52 -0.15 4.61
C ASP A 336 -3.06 -0.82 5.88
N ALA A 337 -2.37 -0.65 7.02
CA ALA A 337 -2.86 -1.12 8.32
C ALA A 337 -4.19 -0.46 8.72
N GLN A 338 -4.35 0.86 8.48
CA GLN A 338 -5.62 1.56 8.72
C GLN A 338 -6.73 1.08 7.77
N ALA A 339 -6.40 0.82 6.51
CA ALA A 339 -7.33 0.28 5.52
C ALA A 339 -7.84 -1.11 5.95
N PHE A 340 -6.91 -2.00 6.33
CA PHE A 340 -7.24 -3.30 6.88
C PHE A 340 -8.16 -3.21 8.10
N ILE A 341 -7.82 -2.36 9.07
CA ILE A 341 -8.61 -2.15 10.29
C ILE A 341 -10.03 -1.69 9.96
N ARG A 342 -10.18 -0.77 9.03
CA ARG A 342 -11.50 -0.30 8.62
C ARG A 342 -12.33 -1.40 7.97
N GLN A 343 -11.72 -2.21 7.11
CA GLN A 343 -12.40 -3.35 6.50
C GLN A 343 -12.76 -4.41 7.56
N LEU A 344 -11.85 -4.71 8.48
CA LEU A 344 -12.11 -5.61 9.60
C LEU A 344 -13.29 -5.11 10.45
N ASN A 345 -13.36 -3.81 10.73
CA ASN A 345 -14.46 -3.20 11.48
C ASN A 345 -15.78 -3.33 10.75
N ALA A 346 -15.79 -3.14 9.43
CA ALA A 346 -16.99 -3.34 8.61
C ALA A 346 -17.48 -4.80 8.64
N LEU A 347 -16.56 -5.78 8.59
CA LEU A 347 -16.89 -7.20 8.63
C LEU A 347 -17.37 -7.69 10.00
N THR A 348 -16.86 -7.09 11.08
CA THR A 348 -17.10 -7.57 12.46
C THR A 348 -18.10 -6.73 13.25
N GLY A 349 -18.41 -5.52 12.80
CA GLY A 349 -19.20 -4.53 13.56
C GLY A 349 -18.47 -4.03 14.82
N ARG A 350 -17.15 -4.24 14.91
CA ARG A 350 -16.31 -3.81 16.03
C ARG A 350 -15.57 -2.51 15.71
N LYS A 351 -14.79 -2.00 16.67
CA LYS A 351 -13.97 -0.80 16.52
C LYS A 351 -12.49 -1.11 16.82
N PHE A 352 -11.94 -2.04 16.09
CA PHE A 352 -10.49 -2.30 16.11
C PHE A 352 -9.74 -1.05 15.66
N ARG A 353 -8.52 -0.91 16.14
CA ARG A 353 -7.60 0.18 15.84
C ARG A 353 -6.16 -0.29 15.99
N LEU A 354 -5.18 0.52 15.63
CA LEU A 354 -3.82 0.33 16.10
C LEU A 354 -3.75 0.64 17.61
N PRO A 355 -2.86 -0.01 18.36
CA PRO A 355 -2.56 0.42 19.72
C PRO A 355 -1.94 1.83 19.70
N THR A 356 -2.17 2.61 20.74
CA THR A 356 -1.32 3.77 20.98
C THR A 356 0.08 3.31 21.41
N GLU A 357 1.07 4.17 21.27
CA GLU A 357 2.44 3.87 21.71
C GLU A 357 2.47 3.46 23.18
N ALA A 358 1.72 4.17 24.02
CA ALA A 358 1.63 3.90 25.45
C ALA A 358 0.94 2.55 25.74
N GLU A 359 -0.14 2.22 25.06
CA GLU A 359 -0.81 0.93 25.18
C GLU A 359 0.09 -0.22 24.77
N TRP A 360 0.83 -0.04 23.68
CA TRP A 360 1.78 -1.03 23.20
C TRP A 360 2.87 -1.29 24.25
N GLU A 361 3.51 -0.22 24.77
CA GLU A 361 4.56 -0.37 25.78
C GLU A 361 4.04 -0.95 27.09
N TYR A 362 2.88 -0.50 27.57
CA TYR A 362 2.26 -1.05 28.78
C TYR A 362 1.96 -2.55 28.66
N ALA A 363 1.42 -2.96 27.51
CA ALA A 363 1.17 -4.38 27.24
C ALA A 363 2.48 -5.18 27.12
N ALA A 364 3.50 -4.64 26.43
CA ALA A 364 4.82 -5.28 26.33
C ALA A 364 5.49 -5.49 27.66
N ARG A 365 5.33 -4.55 28.59
CA ARG A 365 5.84 -4.64 29.98
C ARG A 365 5.05 -5.63 30.85
N GLY A 366 3.93 -6.19 30.38
CA GLY A 366 3.09 -7.11 31.13
C GLY A 366 1.95 -6.44 31.92
N GLY A 367 1.65 -5.16 31.68
CA GLY A 367 0.60 -4.40 32.36
C GLY A 367 0.80 -4.40 33.89
N LYS A 368 -0.26 -4.59 34.65
CA LYS A 368 -0.21 -4.71 36.12
C LYS A 368 0.58 -5.93 36.62
N LYS A 369 0.87 -6.90 35.74
CA LYS A 369 1.65 -8.11 36.09
C LYS A 369 3.14 -7.97 35.78
N THR A 370 3.57 -6.76 35.42
CA THR A 370 4.94 -6.47 35.03
C THR A 370 5.96 -6.95 36.06
N ARG A 371 7.08 -7.50 35.57
CA ARG A 371 8.25 -7.87 36.37
C ARG A 371 9.41 -6.89 36.16
N GLY A 372 9.19 -5.80 35.45
CA GLY A 372 10.20 -4.77 35.19
C GLY A 372 11.31 -5.20 34.23
N TYR A 373 11.03 -6.18 33.36
CA TYR A 373 12.00 -6.65 32.38
C TYR A 373 12.16 -5.69 31.19
N ASN A 374 13.35 -5.69 30.60
CA ASN A 374 13.65 -4.86 29.43
C ASN A 374 13.09 -5.42 28.11
N TYR A 375 12.78 -6.71 28.07
CA TYR A 375 12.13 -7.40 26.97
C TYR A 375 10.81 -7.99 27.45
N ALA A 376 9.87 -8.16 26.56
CA ALA A 376 8.52 -8.59 26.89
C ALA A 376 8.51 -10.01 27.49
N GLY A 377 8.41 -10.12 28.82
CA GLY A 377 8.32 -11.37 29.58
C GLY A 377 9.66 -11.95 30.03
N SER A 378 10.83 -11.35 29.72
CA SER A 378 12.13 -11.87 30.15
C SER A 378 13.22 -10.79 30.25
N PRO A 379 14.19 -10.95 31.18
CA PRO A 379 15.41 -10.13 31.12
C PRO A 379 16.39 -10.59 30.01
N TYR A 380 16.17 -11.77 29.43
CA TYR A 380 17.01 -12.38 28.41
C TYR A 380 16.31 -12.37 27.06
N PRO A 381 16.78 -11.55 26.08
CA PRO A 381 16.09 -11.40 24.79
C PRO A 381 15.99 -12.72 24.02
N GLN A 382 16.95 -13.62 24.13
CA GLN A 382 16.98 -14.91 23.42
C GLN A 382 15.80 -15.83 23.75
N ILE A 383 15.10 -15.59 24.86
CA ILE A 383 13.95 -16.39 25.30
C ILE A 383 12.64 -15.89 24.69
N VAL A 384 12.54 -14.61 24.40
CA VAL A 384 11.28 -13.93 24.06
C VAL A 384 11.34 -13.13 22.75
N ALA A 385 12.54 -12.93 22.19
CA ALA A 385 12.73 -12.03 21.04
C ALA A 385 13.32 -12.75 19.82
N GLN A 386 12.83 -12.41 18.67
CA GLN A 386 13.36 -12.82 17.36
C GLN A 386 14.10 -11.64 16.73
N PHE A 387 15.43 -11.69 16.73
CA PHE A 387 16.29 -10.59 16.26
C PHE A 387 17.62 -11.09 15.67
N GLY A 388 18.28 -10.26 14.89
CA GLY A 388 19.65 -10.50 14.40
C GLY A 388 19.76 -11.67 13.42
N PHE A 389 18.70 -12.01 12.67
CA PHE A 389 18.76 -13.05 11.65
C PHE A 389 19.36 -12.50 10.35
N GLU A 390 20.37 -13.19 9.82
CA GLU A 390 21.08 -12.82 8.59
C GLU A 390 20.16 -12.78 7.37
N ASP A 391 19.15 -13.67 7.32
CA ASP A 391 18.19 -13.73 6.22
C ASP A 391 17.10 -12.64 6.27
N MET A 392 17.07 -11.84 7.36
CA MET A 392 16.14 -10.73 7.58
C MET A 392 14.64 -11.10 7.37
N ARG A 393 14.29 -12.38 7.51
CA ARG A 393 12.91 -12.87 7.30
C ARG A 393 12.21 -13.05 8.63
N THR A 394 10.99 -12.58 8.74
CA THR A 394 10.11 -12.85 9.87
C THR A 394 9.88 -14.35 10.04
N ARG A 395 9.43 -14.76 11.19
CA ARG A 395 9.12 -16.16 11.54
C ARG A 395 7.63 -16.27 11.84
N PRO A 396 7.07 -17.49 11.85
CA PRO A 396 5.71 -17.71 12.34
C PRO A 396 5.51 -17.08 13.72
N VAL A 397 4.35 -16.49 13.94
CA VAL A 397 4.01 -15.86 15.23
C VAL A 397 4.00 -16.86 16.37
N ALA A 398 4.16 -16.39 17.60
CA ALA A 398 4.10 -17.20 18.84
C ALA A 398 5.13 -18.34 18.94
N ARG A 399 6.31 -18.19 18.32
CA ARG A 399 7.40 -19.20 18.44
C ARG A 399 8.13 -19.15 19.77
N PHE A 400 8.18 -18.01 20.43
CA PHE A 400 8.84 -17.79 21.69
C PHE A 400 7.84 -17.71 22.84
N SER A 401 8.34 -17.59 24.07
CA SER A 401 7.46 -17.49 25.24
C SER A 401 6.69 -16.17 25.25
N PRO A 402 5.42 -16.18 25.67
CA PRO A 402 4.65 -14.97 25.85
C PRO A 402 5.12 -14.18 27.09
N ASN A 403 4.71 -12.93 27.19
CA ASN A 403 4.85 -12.17 28.42
C ASN A 403 3.74 -12.51 29.44
N GLU A 404 3.71 -11.78 30.54
CA GLU A 404 2.81 -12.00 31.68
C GLU A 404 1.31 -11.84 31.34
N LEU A 405 0.99 -11.17 30.23
CA LEU A 405 -0.38 -11.04 29.71
C LEU A 405 -0.77 -12.15 28.75
N GLY A 406 0.21 -12.94 28.29
CA GLY A 406 0.01 -13.95 27.24
C GLY A 406 0.16 -13.39 25.83
N THR A 407 0.70 -12.17 25.66
CA THR A 407 1.05 -11.61 24.34
C THR A 407 2.41 -12.13 23.89
N TYR A 408 2.51 -12.42 22.60
CA TYR A 408 3.72 -12.94 21.95
C TYR A 408 4.36 -11.88 21.06
N ASP A 409 5.63 -12.07 20.77
CA ASP A 409 6.40 -11.32 19.76
C ASP A 409 6.44 -9.79 19.98
N MET A 410 6.20 -9.34 21.23
CA MET A 410 6.33 -7.93 21.59
C MET A 410 7.79 -7.48 21.74
N SER A 411 8.74 -8.37 21.43
CA SER A 411 10.16 -8.12 21.29
C SER A 411 10.66 -8.87 20.06
N GLY A 412 11.02 -8.17 18.99
CA GLY A 412 11.52 -8.75 17.74
C GLY A 412 10.42 -9.16 16.75
N ASN A 413 10.71 -10.09 15.88
CA ASN A 413 9.92 -10.55 14.73
C ASN A 413 9.64 -9.45 13.71
N ALA A 414 8.57 -8.67 13.87
CA ALA A 414 8.27 -7.53 13.03
C ALA A 414 8.15 -6.24 13.86
N TRP A 415 8.64 -5.12 13.34
CA TRP A 415 8.27 -3.81 13.85
C TRP A 415 6.75 -3.65 13.75
N GLU A 416 6.12 -3.03 14.73
CA GLU A 416 4.69 -2.87 14.80
C GLU A 416 4.28 -1.41 14.76
N TRP A 417 3.46 -1.04 13.78
CA TRP A 417 2.87 0.28 13.69
C TRP A 417 2.01 0.59 14.91
N CYS A 418 2.22 1.78 15.48
CA CYS A 418 1.33 2.39 16.47
C CYS A 418 0.49 3.50 15.84
N GLN A 419 -0.57 3.91 16.55
CA GLN A 419 -1.45 4.99 16.12
C GLN A 419 -0.74 6.34 16.09
N ASP A 420 0.22 6.53 16.97
CA ASP A 420 0.82 7.80 17.33
C ASP A 420 1.77 8.33 16.26
N ARG A 421 1.78 9.66 16.13
CA ARG A 421 2.83 10.40 15.46
C ARG A 421 4.08 10.48 16.34
N VAL A 422 5.21 10.65 15.70
CA VAL A 422 6.48 10.88 16.39
C VAL A 422 6.45 12.22 17.09
N GLY A 423 6.89 12.23 18.35
CA GLY A 423 7.08 13.43 19.14
C GLY A 423 7.88 13.14 20.40
N PRO A 424 8.41 14.17 21.06
CA PRO A 424 9.13 14.00 22.32
C PRO A 424 8.18 13.55 23.42
N TYR A 425 8.68 12.80 24.37
CA TYR A 425 7.94 12.48 25.58
C TYR A 425 7.74 13.72 26.44
N SER A 426 6.57 13.78 27.09
CA SER A 426 6.26 14.80 28.09
C SER A 426 6.91 14.45 29.42
N SER A 427 7.36 15.46 30.17
CA SER A 427 7.78 15.27 31.56
C SER A 427 6.61 15.31 32.55
N VAL A 428 5.38 15.52 32.06
CA VAL A 428 4.17 15.60 32.87
C VAL A 428 3.39 14.30 32.72
N GLU A 429 2.76 13.87 33.82
CA GLU A 429 1.81 12.74 33.83
C GLU A 429 0.78 12.88 32.71
N GLN A 430 0.52 11.76 32.03
CA GLN A 430 -0.45 11.69 30.94
C GLN A 430 -1.51 10.63 31.21
N ARG A 431 -2.72 10.91 30.76
CA ARG A 431 -3.80 9.93 30.77
C ARG A 431 -4.21 9.60 29.33
N ASP A 432 -4.19 8.30 29.01
CA ASP A 432 -4.58 7.78 27.70
C ASP A 432 -3.99 8.58 26.51
N PRO A 433 -2.65 8.81 26.46
CA PRO A 433 -2.05 9.61 25.42
C PRO A 433 -2.25 8.96 24.04
N THR A 434 -2.40 9.79 23.01
CA THR A 434 -2.57 9.39 21.60
C THR A 434 -1.49 10.00 20.70
N GLY A 435 -0.39 10.45 21.32
CA GLY A 435 0.67 11.18 20.65
C GLY A 435 0.27 12.62 20.24
N PRO A 436 1.18 13.37 19.65
CA PRO A 436 0.91 14.74 19.22
C PRO A 436 -0.13 14.79 18.10
N ALA A 437 -0.92 15.86 18.08
CA ALA A 437 -1.99 16.03 17.09
C ALA A 437 -1.44 16.24 15.66
N SER A 438 -0.45 17.10 15.53
CA SER A 438 0.46 17.29 14.39
C SER A 438 1.64 18.08 14.89
N VAL A 439 2.83 17.81 14.40
CA VAL A 439 4.05 18.53 14.80
C VAL A 439 4.67 19.31 13.65
N ARG A 440 4.10 19.25 12.45
CA ARG A 440 4.73 19.79 11.23
C ARG A 440 3.76 20.53 10.34
N GLU A 441 4.27 21.42 9.51
CA GLU A 441 3.52 22.10 8.46
C GLU A 441 3.05 21.09 7.38
N LYS A 442 2.06 21.47 6.59
CA LYS A 442 1.30 20.58 5.68
C LYS A 442 2.15 19.76 4.71
N ASP A 443 3.38 20.19 4.43
CA ASP A 443 4.27 19.62 3.41
C ASP A 443 5.44 18.80 3.99
N GLU A 444 5.51 18.62 5.31
CA GLU A 444 6.54 17.80 5.94
C GLU A 444 6.05 16.36 6.19
N LEU A 445 6.98 15.41 6.05
CA LEU A 445 6.75 14.00 6.43
C LEU A 445 6.29 13.95 7.91
N ASP A 446 5.20 13.24 8.15
CA ASP A 446 4.58 13.07 9.46
C ASP A 446 4.76 11.60 9.93
N PRO A 447 6.00 11.22 10.35
CA PRO A 447 6.33 9.83 10.64
C PRO A 447 5.50 9.29 11.79
N ARG A 448 5.28 7.97 11.75
CA ARG A 448 4.56 7.22 12.76
C ARG A 448 5.49 6.41 13.61
N ILE A 449 5.08 6.20 14.85
CA ILE A 449 5.81 5.35 15.78
C ILE A 449 5.68 3.89 15.38
N MET A 450 6.79 3.17 15.49
CA MET A 450 6.86 1.71 15.46
C MET A 450 7.51 1.20 16.75
N ARG A 451 7.11 0.02 17.18
CA ARG A 451 7.60 -0.59 18.42
C ARG A 451 8.03 -2.04 18.20
N GLY A 452 8.80 -2.59 19.14
CA GLY A 452 9.14 -4.00 19.23
C GLY A 452 10.48 -4.42 18.62
N GLY A 453 11.03 -3.69 17.67
CA GLY A 453 12.16 -4.19 16.88
C GLY A 453 11.75 -5.25 15.87
N SER A 454 12.70 -5.91 15.22
CA SER A 454 12.41 -6.96 14.24
C SER A 454 13.55 -7.95 14.11
N VAL A 455 13.34 -9.01 13.35
CA VAL A 455 14.38 -10.00 12.97
C VAL A 455 15.63 -9.38 12.36
N ALA A 456 15.48 -8.23 11.68
CA ALA A 456 16.56 -7.51 11.01
C ALA A 456 17.30 -6.51 11.92
N THR A 457 16.94 -6.43 13.21
CA THR A 457 17.53 -5.47 14.14
C THR A 457 18.36 -6.15 15.22
N THR A 458 19.18 -5.36 15.92
CA THR A 458 19.94 -5.81 17.08
C THR A 458 19.06 -5.91 18.32
N GLN A 459 19.51 -6.64 19.33
CA GLN A 459 18.74 -6.88 20.56
C GLN A 459 18.31 -5.58 21.29
N ASP A 460 19.14 -4.53 21.26
CA ASP A 460 18.84 -3.24 21.88
C ASP A 460 17.60 -2.57 21.32
N LYS A 461 17.27 -2.85 20.05
CA LYS A 461 16.05 -2.37 19.39
C LYS A 461 14.78 -3.14 19.77
N CYS A 462 14.94 -4.32 20.39
CA CYS A 462 13.83 -5.15 20.84
C CYS A 462 13.40 -4.88 22.29
N ARG A 463 14.01 -3.88 22.96
CA ARG A 463 13.60 -3.46 24.31
C ARG A 463 12.19 -2.87 24.29
N VAL A 464 11.42 -3.13 25.35
CA VAL A 464 10.03 -2.63 25.46
C VAL A 464 9.93 -1.10 25.44
N SER A 465 10.97 -0.37 25.83
CA SER A 465 11.04 1.09 25.79
C SER A 465 11.52 1.65 24.44
N ASN A 466 12.21 0.82 23.62
CA ASN A 466 12.79 1.32 22.38
C ASN A 466 11.72 1.78 21.41
N ARG A 467 11.95 2.94 20.81
CA ARG A 467 11.09 3.59 19.83
C ARG A 467 11.71 3.47 18.43
N GLY A 468 10.87 3.25 17.44
CA GLY A 468 11.21 3.39 16.03
C GLY A 468 10.28 4.40 15.39
N GLU A 469 10.73 4.99 14.29
CA GLU A 469 9.94 5.89 13.48
C GLU A 469 10.07 5.52 12.01
N PHE A 470 8.99 5.69 11.28
CA PHE A 470 9.03 5.46 9.84
C PHE A 470 7.97 6.29 9.13
N ASP A 471 8.23 6.58 7.86
CA ASP A 471 7.30 7.24 6.97
C ASP A 471 6.02 6.40 6.82
N PRO A 472 4.84 6.93 7.13
CA PRO A 472 3.57 6.18 7.11
C PRO A 472 3.16 5.66 5.72
N SER A 473 3.74 6.20 4.65
CA SER A 473 3.50 5.74 3.27
C SER A 473 4.43 4.60 2.83
N ARG A 474 5.50 4.34 3.60
CA ARG A 474 6.49 3.31 3.27
C ARG A 474 6.21 2.00 3.98
N PHE A 475 6.79 0.93 3.43
CA PHE A 475 6.68 -0.41 3.98
C PHE A 475 8.02 -1.17 3.89
N ARG A 476 8.16 -2.20 4.69
CA ARG A 476 9.28 -3.18 4.65
C ARG A 476 8.73 -4.56 4.99
N THR A 477 9.44 -5.60 4.55
CA THR A 477 9.11 -6.99 4.88
C THR A 477 9.06 -7.27 6.38
N THR A 478 9.75 -6.45 7.17
CA THR A 478 9.89 -6.56 8.63
C THR A 478 9.07 -5.52 9.40
N ILE A 479 8.09 -4.88 8.75
CA ILE A 479 7.15 -3.96 9.39
C ILE A 479 5.74 -4.50 9.19
N GLY A 480 5.05 -4.74 10.29
CA GLY A 480 3.66 -5.16 10.38
C GLY A 480 2.92 -4.37 11.46
N PHE A 481 1.94 -4.96 12.10
CA PHE A 481 1.18 -4.35 13.19
C PHE A 481 0.40 -5.39 13.99
N ARG A 482 -0.07 -4.98 15.16
CA ARG A 482 -1.08 -5.73 15.92
C ARG A 482 -2.32 -4.87 16.16
N LEU A 483 -3.42 -5.52 16.54
CA LEU A 483 -4.70 -4.87 16.80
C LEU A 483 -4.82 -4.42 18.25
N ALA A 484 -5.58 -3.36 18.46
CA ALA A 484 -6.17 -2.97 19.75
C ALA A 484 -7.69 -2.78 19.61
N LEU A 485 -8.40 -2.87 20.73
CA LEU A 485 -9.85 -2.67 20.81
C LEU A 485 -10.19 -1.88 22.09
#